data_80019c0811436f2929c3ef411076ab62
#
_entry.id   80019c0811436f2929c3ef411076ab62
#
_cell.length_a   1.000
_cell.length_b   1.000
_cell.length_c   1.000
_cell.angle_alpha   90.00
_cell.angle_beta   90.00
_cell.angle_gamma   90.00
#
_symmetry.space_group_name_H-M   'P 1'
#
loop_
_entity.id
_entity.type
_entity.pdbx_description
1 polymer ?
#
loop_
_entity_poly.entity_id
_entity_poly.type
_entity_poly.pdbx_seq_one_letter_code
_entity_poly.pdbx_strand_id
1 'polypeptide(L)'
;MMKISLEFPKSETRLAGFPYGETVYKEQVKNIISFDGDIEIIFPNQIEKVASSFVQGFFSGIVAVIGYKGVEEQIKIVSRNDNLTASIRKNM
;
A
#
# COMPACT_ATOMS: atom_id res chain seq x y z
N MET A 1 1.98 16.05 5.52
CA MET A 1 1.92 14.61 5.22
C MET A 1 0.59 14.25 4.60
N MET A 2 0.62 13.55 3.50
CA MET A 2 -0.59 13.04 2.86
C MET A 2 -0.98 11.70 3.45
N LYS A 3 -2.27 11.50 3.74
CA LYS A 3 -2.78 10.23 4.26
C LYS A 3 -3.78 9.65 3.27
N ILE A 4 -3.58 8.40 2.88
CA ILE A 4 -4.45 7.69 1.97
C ILE A 4 -4.97 6.45 2.67
N SER A 5 -6.27 6.43 2.95
CA SER A 5 -6.92 5.30 3.61
C SER A 5 -7.53 4.39 2.56
N LEU A 6 -7.02 3.16 2.48
CA LEU A 6 -7.55 2.17 1.54
C LEU A 6 -8.88 1.61 2.05
N GLU A 7 -9.76 1.27 1.12
CA GLU A 7 -11.08 0.72 1.44
C GLU A 7 -11.27 -0.63 0.78
N PHE A 8 -11.84 -1.56 1.53
CA PHE A 8 -12.16 -2.91 1.07
C PHE A 8 -13.49 -3.35 1.66
N PRO A 9 -14.20 -4.29 1.02
CA PRO A 9 -15.41 -4.88 1.61
C PRO A 9 -15.10 -5.40 3.02
N LYS A 10 -16.04 -5.25 3.94
CA LYS A 10 -15.82 -5.62 5.35
C LYS A 10 -15.47 -7.10 5.54
N SER A 11 -15.92 -7.96 4.65
CA SER A 11 -15.61 -9.38 4.70
C SER A 11 -14.22 -9.73 4.17
N GLU A 12 -13.57 -8.79 3.52
CA GLU A 12 -12.23 -9.02 2.96
C GLU A 12 -11.17 -8.77 4.03
N THR A 13 -10.47 -9.83 4.41
CA THR A 13 -9.45 -9.78 5.47
C THR A 13 -8.05 -10.11 4.98
N ARG A 14 -7.92 -10.58 3.73
CA ARG A 14 -6.64 -10.95 3.13
C ARG A 14 -6.54 -10.36 1.74
N LEU A 15 -5.38 -9.84 1.42
CA LEU A 15 -5.11 -9.24 0.11
C LEU A 15 -4.02 -10.04 -0.58
N ALA A 16 -4.27 -10.47 -1.82
CA ALA A 16 -3.32 -11.25 -2.60
C ALA A 16 -3.48 -10.96 -4.09
N GLY A 17 -2.41 -11.18 -4.83
CA GLY A 17 -2.40 -11.09 -6.28
C GLY A 17 -1.85 -9.78 -6.81
N PHE A 18 -0.90 -9.87 -7.73
CA PHE A 18 -0.30 -8.71 -8.38
C PHE A 18 -1.35 -7.86 -9.14
N PRO A 19 -2.20 -8.47 -9.99
CA PRO A 19 -3.22 -7.68 -10.69
C PRO A 19 -4.19 -6.97 -9.75
N TYR A 20 -4.54 -7.59 -8.63
CA TYR A 20 -5.41 -6.96 -7.65
C TYR A 20 -4.72 -5.76 -7.00
N GLY A 21 -3.45 -5.89 -6.66
CA GLY A 21 -2.67 -4.79 -6.14
C GLY A 21 -2.63 -3.61 -7.10
N GLU A 22 -2.39 -3.87 -8.38
CA GLU A 22 -2.41 -2.83 -9.41
C GLU A 22 -3.78 -2.15 -9.51
N THR A 23 -4.85 -2.94 -9.43
CA THR A 23 -6.21 -2.41 -9.52
C THR A 23 -6.53 -1.49 -8.34
N VAL A 24 -6.17 -1.89 -7.12
CA VAL A 24 -6.40 -1.08 -5.93
C VAL A 24 -5.63 0.24 -6.03
N TYR A 25 -4.37 0.18 -6.45
CA TYR A 25 -3.58 1.39 -6.67
C TYR A 25 -4.27 2.32 -7.68
N LYS A 26 -4.64 1.77 -8.82
CA LYS A 26 -5.25 2.55 -9.89
C LYS A 26 -6.57 3.21 -9.47
N GLU A 27 -7.39 2.48 -8.71
CA GLU A 27 -8.71 2.97 -8.32
C GLU A 27 -8.69 3.90 -7.09
N GLN A 28 -7.79 3.64 -6.14
CA GLN A 28 -7.84 4.34 -4.85
C GLN A 28 -6.70 5.32 -4.61
N VAL A 29 -5.62 5.23 -5.35
CA VAL A 29 -4.41 5.99 -5.04
C VAL A 29 -3.96 6.88 -6.19
N LYS A 30 -3.92 6.35 -7.40
CA LYS A 30 -3.28 7.00 -8.56
C LYS A 30 -3.75 8.43 -8.80
N ASN A 31 -5.03 8.70 -8.65
CA ASN A 31 -5.59 10.01 -8.98
C ASN A 31 -5.47 11.04 -7.87
N ILE A 32 -5.07 10.62 -6.67
CA ILE A 32 -4.99 11.53 -5.52
C ILE A 32 -3.60 11.66 -4.93
N ILE A 33 -2.69 10.75 -5.27
CA ILE A 33 -1.35 10.74 -4.67
C ILE A 33 -0.52 11.94 -5.16
N SER A 34 0.19 12.57 -4.22
CA SER A 34 1.15 13.64 -4.51
C SER A 34 2.47 13.27 -3.86
N PHE A 35 3.57 13.39 -4.62
CA PHE A 35 4.90 13.03 -4.15
C PHE A 35 5.68 14.22 -3.60
N ASP A 36 5.00 15.30 -3.23
CA ASP A 36 5.63 16.52 -2.71
C ASP A 36 6.10 16.40 -1.25
N GLY A 37 5.86 15.29 -0.60
CA GLY A 37 6.25 15.06 0.78
C GLY A 37 5.96 13.63 1.21
N ASP A 38 5.96 13.40 2.51
CA ASP A 38 5.69 12.06 3.06
C ASP A 38 4.25 11.64 2.80
N ILE A 39 4.07 10.36 2.56
CA ILE A 39 2.77 9.76 2.25
C ILE A 39 2.56 8.59 3.21
N GLU A 40 1.38 8.55 3.84
CA GLU A 40 0.97 7.47 4.71
C GLU A 40 -0.12 6.66 4.03
N ILE A 41 0.13 5.38 3.81
CA ILE A 41 -0.86 4.44 3.24
C ILE A 41 -1.45 3.65 4.40
N ILE A 42 -2.76 3.75 4.59
CA ILE A 42 -3.45 3.17 5.74
C ILE A 42 -4.30 1.99 5.27
N PHE A 43 -3.96 0.82 5.77
CA PHE A 43 -4.76 -0.39 5.55
C PHE A 43 -5.79 -0.50 6.67
N PRO A 44 -7.06 -0.80 6.35
CA PRO A 44 -8.09 -0.87 7.39
C PRO A 44 -7.83 -2.03 8.36
N ASN A 45 -8.35 -1.89 9.58
CA ASN A 45 -8.10 -2.85 10.66
C ASN A 45 -8.59 -4.26 10.37
N GLN A 46 -9.54 -4.45 9.47
CA GLN A 46 -10.01 -5.78 9.10
C GLN A 46 -8.98 -6.60 8.34
N ILE A 47 -8.00 -5.96 7.71
CA ILE A 47 -6.99 -6.67 6.92
C ILE A 47 -5.99 -7.35 7.86
N GLU A 48 -5.92 -8.68 7.77
CA GLU A 48 -5.06 -9.51 8.62
C GLU A 48 -3.78 -9.93 7.91
N LYS A 49 -3.84 -10.13 6.58
CA LYS A 49 -2.68 -10.56 5.78
C LYS A 49 -2.65 -9.84 4.43
N VAL A 50 -1.45 -9.50 4.00
CA VAL A 50 -1.21 -8.93 2.67
C VAL A 50 -0.07 -9.72 2.04
N ALA A 51 -0.38 -10.44 0.96
CA ALA A 51 0.62 -11.26 0.26
C ALA A 51 1.63 -10.38 -0.48
N SER A 52 2.85 -10.90 -0.65
CA SER A 52 3.91 -10.18 -1.37
C SER A 52 3.49 -9.82 -2.79
N SER A 53 2.73 -10.68 -3.46
CA SER A 53 2.23 -10.39 -4.80
C SER A 53 1.34 -9.15 -4.86
N PHE A 54 0.45 -8.98 -3.85
CA PHE A 54 -0.38 -7.79 -3.76
C PHE A 54 0.49 -6.55 -3.53
N VAL A 55 1.43 -6.63 -2.58
CA VAL A 55 2.32 -5.51 -2.26
C VAL A 55 3.09 -5.07 -3.50
N GLN A 56 3.66 -6.00 -4.24
CA GLN A 56 4.43 -5.69 -5.45
C GLN A 56 3.55 -5.03 -6.51
N GLY A 57 2.35 -5.54 -6.74
CA GLY A 57 1.42 -4.95 -7.69
C GLY A 57 0.98 -3.55 -7.28
N PHE A 58 0.65 -3.38 -6.00
CA PHE A 58 0.19 -2.10 -5.48
C PHE A 58 1.28 -1.02 -5.59
N PHE A 59 2.52 -1.35 -5.21
CA PHE A 59 3.60 -0.37 -5.20
C PHE A 59 4.30 -0.19 -6.54
N SER A 60 4.02 -1.03 -7.55
CA SER A 60 4.69 -0.94 -8.85
C SER A 60 4.54 0.44 -9.49
N GLY A 61 3.36 1.05 -9.39
CA GLY A 61 3.12 2.38 -9.93
C GLY A 61 3.88 3.47 -9.19
N ILE A 62 4.02 3.34 -7.88
CA ILE A 62 4.75 4.30 -7.06
C ILE A 62 6.26 4.16 -7.33
N VAL A 63 6.76 2.94 -7.39
CA VAL A 63 8.17 2.68 -7.70
C VAL A 63 8.54 3.25 -9.07
N ALA A 64 7.64 3.17 -10.04
CA ALA A 64 7.88 3.73 -11.36
C ALA A 64 8.10 5.24 -11.34
N VAL A 65 7.56 5.94 -10.35
CA VAL A 65 7.68 7.40 -10.23
C VAL A 65 8.87 7.81 -9.36
N ILE A 66 9.01 7.23 -8.16
CA ILE A 66 10.01 7.69 -7.19
C ILE A 66 11.11 6.67 -6.89
N GLY A 67 11.04 5.48 -7.50
CA GLY A 67 12.03 4.43 -7.29
C GLY A 67 11.90 3.75 -5.93
N TYR A 68 12.65 2.66 -5.71
CA TYR A 68 12.63 1.94 -4.44
C TYR A 68 13.11 2.79 -3.28
N LYS A 69 14.13 3.60 -3.52
CA LYS A 69 14.66 4.49 -2.48
C LYS A 69 13.63 5.53 -2.08
N GLY A 70 12.92 6.12 -3.04
CA GLY A 70 11.85 7.07 -2.76
C GLY A 70 10.71 6.46 -1.98
N VAL A 71 10.34 5.21 -2.32
CA VAL A 71 9.32 4.47 -1.56
C VAL A 71 9.77 4.30 -0.11
N GLU A 72 11.01 3.87 0.10
CA GLU A 72 11.55 3.66 1.45
C GLU A 72 11.55 4.95 2.28
N GLU A 73 11.89 6.07 1.66
CA GLU A 73 12.02 7.35 2.36
C GLU A 73 10.70 8.09 2.55
N GLN A 74 9.77 8.01 1.59
CA GLN A 74 8.56 8.83 1.59
C GLN A 74 7.30 8.09 2.02
N ILE A 75 7.24 6.76 1.88
CA ILE A 75 6.02 6.00 2.12
C ILE A 75 6.05 5.39 3.52
N LYS A 76 5.02 5.68 4.30
CA LYS A 76 4.78 5.06 5.60
C LYS A 76 3.56 4.16 5.50
N ILE A 77 3.63 3.01 6.14
CA ILE A 77 2.53 2.04 6.16
C ILE A 77 1.91 2.01 7.54
N VAL A 78 0.58 2.07 7.58
CA VAL A 78 -0.19 1.88 8.81
C VAL A 78 -1.11 0.70 8.60
N SER A 79 -1.10 -0.25 9.53
CA SER A 79 -1.95 -1.41 9.51
C SER A 79 -2.41 -1.76 10.93
N ARG A 80 -3.18 -2.85 11.08
CA ARG A 80 -3.76 -3.23 12.37
C ARG A 80 -2.73 -3.54 13.45
N ASN A 81 -1.52 -3.94 13.08
CA ASN A 81 -0.45 -4.22 14.04
C ASN A 81 0.92 -4.11 13.39
N ASP A 82 1.96 -4.08 14.24
CA ASP A 82 3.33 -3.89 13.78
C ASP A 82 3.86 -5.07 12.95
N ASN A 83 3.42 -6.28 13.23
CA ASN A 83 3.84 -7.45 12.46
C ASN A 83 3.37 -7.37 11.02
N LEU A 84 2.13 -6.95 10.81
CA LEU A 84 1.60 -6.79 9.47
C LEU A 84 2.29 -5.64 8.74
N THR A 85 2.50 -4.52 9.43
CA THR A 85 3.23 -3.38 8.85
C THR A 85 4.63 -3.80 8.40
N ALA A 86 5.35 -4.55 9.24
CA ALA A 86 6.70 -5.03 8.91
C ALA A 86 6.66 -5.98 7.70
N SER A 87 5.66 -6.85 7.63
CA SER A 87 5.49 -7.77 6.49
C SER A 87 5.27 -7.01 5.18
N ILE A 88 4.42 -5.99 5.20
CA ILE A 88 4.16 -5.17 4.03
C ILE A 88 5.44 -4.45 3.60
N ARG A 89 6.12 -3.81 4.53
CA ARG A 89 7.36 -3.07 4.23
C ARG A 89 8.45 -3.97 3.66
N LYS A 90 8.56 -5.19 4.16
CA LYS A 90 9.55 -6.15 3.67
C LYS A 90 9.38 -6.47 2.18
N ASN A 91 8.14 -6.41 1.69
CA ASN A 91 7.81 -6.77 0.31
C ASN A 91 7.66 -5.56 -0.63
N MET A 92 7.86 -4.37 -0.13
CA MET A 92 7.78 -3.14 -0.93
C MET A 92 8.90 -2.96 -1.94
#